data_8ad879a250e9fc0f2fd9d6b6d4627e5f
#
_entry.id   8ad879a250e9fc0f2fd9d6b6d4627e5f
#
_cell.length_a   1.000
_cell.length_b   1.000
_cell.length_c   1.000
_cell.angle_alpha   90.00
_cell.angle_beta   90.00
_cell.angle_gamma   90.00
#
_symmetry.space_group_name_H-M   'P 1'
#
loop_
_entity.id
_entity.type
_entity.pdbx_description
1 polymer ?
#
loop_
_entity_poly.entity_id
_entity_poly.type
_entity_poly.pdbx_seq_one_letter_code
_entity_poly.pdbx_strand_id
1 'polypeptide(L)'
;MRESVAVKHPVGHKASQADDVIKSFVRSIDTAKRSEQPYCNWSLQACFPADTVDDILALPFEAPSLEGVSGKRELHNNTRKYFDVENRKDFPVCEAVAQAFQDKRLTSHIVKMFGTNLKGTYLRIEFAQDIDGFWLEPHTDLGVKVFTLLLYLSKDPSHKDLGTDIYDGDKKHLCRSAFAPNAAFVFVPSNNTYHGFEKRPIKGVRTSLIINYVTNEWRAREQLSFPETPIT
;
A
#
# COMPACT_ATOMS: atom_id res chain seq x y z
N MET A 1 16.67 16.12 37.77
CA MET A 1 15.28 15.78 37.45
C MET A 1 14.86 16.62 36.25
N ARG A 2 14.72 16.02 35.07
CA ARG A 2 14.17 16.68 33.87
C ARG A 2 12.77 16.15 33.70
N GLU A 3 11.77 16.97 33.88
CA GLU A 3 10.38 16.63 33.62
C GLU A 3 10.17 16.41 32.11
N SER A 4 9.69 15.22 31.77
CA SER A 4 9.23 14.86 30.43
C SER A 4 7.88 15.56 30.20
N VAL A 5 7.86 16.58 29.35
CA VAL A 5 6.62 17.20 28.90
C VAL A 5 5.99 16.29 27.84
N ALA A 6 4.99 15.55 28.24
CA ALA A 6 4.15 14.78 27.32
C ALA A 6 3.32 15.75 26.47
N VAL A 7 3.64 15.88 25.19
CA VAL A 7 2.85 16.66 24.22
C VAL A 7 1.54 15.89 23.98
N LYS A 8 0.46 16.34 24.59
CA LYS A 8 -0.90 15.87 24.28
C LYS A 8 -1.31 16.40 22.92
N HIS A 9 -1.27 15.56 21.88
CA HIS A 9 -1.89 15.88 20.61
C HIS A 9 -3.42 15.86 20.74
N PRO A 10 -4.15 16.88 20.30
CA PRO A 10 -5.61 16.95 20.45
C PRO A 10 -6.29 15.92 19.53
N VAL A 11 -7.27 15.21 20.08
CA VAL A 11 -8.08 14.17 19.41
C VAL A 11 -8.75 14.67 18.11
N GLY A 12 -9.04 15.99 18.02
CA GLY A 12 -9.64 16.61 16.83
C GLY A 12 -8.76 16.62 15.58
N HIS A 13 -7.44 16.57 15.72
CA HIS A 13 -6.51 16.61 14.58
C HIS A 13 -6.47 15.26 13.80
N LYS A 14 -6.63 14.15 14.51
CA LYS A 14 -6.62 12.79 13.91
C LYS A 14 -7.83 12.51 13.01
N ALA A 15 -9.03 12.94 13.44
CA ALA A 15 -10.25 12.77 12.66
C ALA A 15 -10.24 13.61 11.37
N SER A 16 -9.67 14.82 11.42
CA SER A 16 -9.50 15.71 10.26
C SER A 16 -8.58 15.09 9.20
N GLN A 17 -7.43 14.53 9.61
CA GLN A 17 -6.47 13.95 8.67
C GLN A 17 -7.04 12.70 7.95
N ALA A 18 -7.78 11.83 8.66
CA ALA A 18 -8.46 10.69 8.04
C ALA A 18 -9.51 11.14 7.00
N ASP A 19 -10.31 12.17 7.31
CA ASP A 19 -11.29 12.73 6.39
C ASP A 19 -10.64 13.33 5.14
N ASP A 20 -9.49 13.96 5.28
CA ASP A 20 -8.77 14.54 4.14
C ASP A 20 -8.15 13.44 3.25
N VAL A 21 -7.65 12.35 3.84
CA VAL A 21 -7.24 11.14 3.09
C VAL A 21 -8.42 10.56 2.33
N ILE A 22 -9.60 10.39 2.95
CA ILE A 22 -10.81 9.89 2.29
C ILE A 22 -11.17 10.78 1.09
N LYS A 23 -11.26 12.09 1.28
CA LYS A 23 -11.62 13.04 0.22
C LYS A 23 -10.63 13.00 -0.94
N SER A 24 -9.32 12.97 -0.63
CA SER A 24 -8.26 12.93 -1.64
C SER A 24 -8.33 11.63 -2.43
N PHE A 25 -8.43 10.49 -1.73
CA PHE A 25 -8.45 9.19 -2.38
C PHE A 25 -9.71 8.96 -3.22
N VAL A 26 -10.88 9.40 -2.76
CA VAL A 26 -12.13 9.36 -3.55
C VAL A 26 -11.97 10.15 -4.85
N ARG A 27 -11.42 11.37 -4.81
CA ARG A 27 -11.15 12.15 -6.03
C ARG A 27 -10.20 11.43 -6.98
N SER A 28 -9.16 10.78 -6.45
CA SER A 28 -8.21 10.02 -7.26
C SER A 28 -8.86 8.80 -7.93
N ILE A 29 -9.79 8.13 -7.24
CA ILE A 29 -10.61 7.05 -7.80
C ILE A 29 -11.51 7.58 -8.93
N ASP A 30 -12.18 8.72 -8.74
CA ASP A 30 -13.12 9.30 -9.73
C ASP A 30 -12.40 9.69 -11.03
N THR A 31 -11.08 9.94 -10.99
CA THR A 31 -10.26 10.29 -12.15
C THR A 31 -9.34 9.15 -12.61
N ALA A 32 -9.51 7.94 -12.05
CA ALA A 32 -8.68 6.78 -12.35
C ALA A 32 -8.74 6.40 -13.84
N LYS A 33 -7.58 6.08 -14.42
CA LYS A 33 -7.49 5.54 -15.77
C LYS A 33 -7.53 4.02 -15.72
N ARG A 34 -8.56 3.43 -16.32
CA ARG A 34 -8.75 1.99 -16.44
C ARG A 34 -8.05 1.44 -17.68
N SER A 35 -7.41 0.28 -17.54
CA SER A 35 -6.87 -0.54 -18.62
C SER A 35 -7.40 -1.96 -18.50
N GLU A 36 -7.68 -2.60 -19.64
CA GLU A 36 -8.10 -4.01 -19.70
C GLU A 36 -6.92 -4.95 -19.99
N GLN A 37 -5.76 -4.39 -20.31
CA GLN A 37 -4.60 -5.18 -20.72
C GLN A 37 -3.45 -5.06 -19.72
N PRO A 38 -2.76 -6.18 -19.41
CA PRO A 38 -3.07 -7.57 -19.78
C PRO A 38 -4.21 -8.16 -18.94
N TYR A 39 -4.62 -7.46 -17.90
CA TYR A 39 -5.77 -7.70 -17.03
C TYR A 39 -6.34 -6.36 -16.57
N CYS A 40 -7.57 -6.37 -16.08
CA CYS A 40 -8.21 -5.15 -15.62
C CYS A 40 -7.42 -4.50 -14.47
N ASN A 41 -6.98 -3.27 -14.68
CA ASN A 41 -6.21 -2.49 -13.72
C ASN A 41 -6.53 -1.00 -13.82
N TRP A 42 -6.09 -0.23 -12.81
CA TRP A 42 -6.31 1.20 -12.76
C TRP A 42 -5.03 1.93 -12.32
N SER A 43 -4.81 3.08 -12.95
CA SER A 43 -3.76 4.03 -12.54
C SER A 43 -4.42 5.25 -11.90
N LEU A 44 -4.00 5.60 -10.70
CA LEU A 44 -4.48 6.73 -9.91
C LEU A 44 -3.37 7.77 -9.75
N GLN A 45 -3.77 9.03 -9.56
CA GLN A 45 -2.86 10.15 -9.31
C GLN A 45 -3.34 10.96 -8.11
N ALA A 46 -2.44 11.66 -7.42
CA ALA A 46 -2.74 12.52 -6.27
C ALA A 46 -3.61 11.81 -5.21
N CYS A 47 -3.21 10.58 -4.84
CA CYS A 47 -4.00 9.71 -3.97
C CYS A 47 -4.20 10.27 -2.56
N PHE A 48 -3.17 10.89 -1.99
CA PHE A 48 -3.20 11.42 -0.62
C PHE A 48 -2.91 12.93 -0.60
N PRO A 49 -3.30 13.66 0.46
CA PRO A 49 -2.82 15.00 0.71
C PRO A 49 -1.28 15.03 0.80
N ALA A 50 -0.66 16.14 0.38
CA ALA A 50 0.80 16.26 0.33
C ALA A 50 1.46 16.13 1.71
N ASP A 51 0.86 16.73 2.73
CA ASP A 51 1.28 16.63 4.13
C ASP A 51 1.21 15.18 4.64
N THR A 52 0.16 14.45 4.31
CA THR A 52 0.05 13.02 4.65
C THR A 52 1.16 12.20 4.01
N VAL A 53 1.50 12.47 2.74
CA VAL A 53 2.64 11.81 2.07
C VAL A 53 3.96 12.13 2.79
N ASP A 54 4.16 13.39 3.19
CA ASP A 54 5.36 13.82 3.90
C ASP A 54 5.47 13.20 5.29
N ASP A 55 4.38 13.12 6.04
CA ASP A 55 4.30 12.45 7.33
C ASP A 55 4.62 10.95 7.23
N ILE A 56 4.13 10.26 6.17
CA ILE A 56 4.46 8.85 5.93
C ILE A 56 5.94 8.68 5.62
N LEU A 57 6.52 9.54 4.78
CA LEU A 57 7.94 9.47 4.43
C LEU A 57 8.87 9.81 5.61
N ALA A 58 8.36 10.55 6.60
CA ALA A 58 9.08 10.91 7.83
C ALA A 58 9.00 9.83 8.93
N LEU A 59 8.26 8.71 8.71
CA LEU A 59 8.21 7.62 9.68
C LEU A 59 9.62 7.07 9.98
N PRO A 60 9.98 6.82 11.25
CA PRO A 60 11.32 6.40 11.64
C PRO A 60 11.55 4.90 11.39
N PHE A 61 11.11 4.40 10.23
CA PHE A 61 11.30 3.02 9.83
C PHE A 61 12.55 2.90 8.95
N GLU A 62 13.50 2.12 9.39
CA GLU A 62 14.71 1.84 8.63
C GLU A 62 14.44 0.89 7.48
N ALA A 63 15.10 1.12 6.35
CA ALA A 63 15.05 0.20 5.23
C ALA A 63 15.69 -1.15 5.62
N PRO A 64 15.09 -2.28 5.23
CA PRO A 64 15.57 -3.59 5.61
C PRO A 64 16.89 -3.95 4.93
N SER A 65 17.70 -4.81 5.56
CA SER A 65 18.77 -5.52 4.86
C SER A 65 18.19 -6.56 3.91
N LEU A 66 18.82 -6.73 2.73
CA LEU A 66 18.48 -7.81 1.79
C LEU A 66 19.33 -9.06 1.99
N GLU A 67 20.13 -9.13 3.04
CA GLU A 67 20.97 -10.30 3.34
C GLU A 67 20.06 -11.53 3.57
N GLY A 68 20.33 -12.60 2.82
CA GLY A 68 19.52 -13.83 2.87
C GLY A 68 18.15 -13.76 2.16
N VAL A 69 17.81 -12.67 1.48
CA VAL A 69 16.53 -12.52 0.74
C VAL A 69 16.73 -12.93 -0.71
N SER A 70 15.87 -13.83 -1.22
CA SER A 70 16.03 -14.47 -2.53
C SER A 70 14.99 -14.09 -3.58
N GLY A 71 14.29 -12.97 -3.44
CA GLY A 71 13.27 -12.52 -4.41
C GLY A 71 11.93 -13.26 -4.35
N LYS A 72 11.77 -14.22 -3.46
CA LYS A 72 10.50 -14.87 -3.17
C LYS A 72 9.68 -13.99 -2.25
N ARG A 73 8.39 -13.87 -2.53
CA ARG A 73 7.46 -12.99 -1.82
C ARG A 73 7.43 -13.25 -0.31
N GLU A 74 7.42 -14.51 0.09
CA GLU A 74 7.31 -14.91 1.50
C GLU A 74 8.48 -14.41 2.35
N LEU A 75 9.66 -14.27 1.76
CA LEU A 75 10.86 -13.81 2.46
C LEU A 75 10.84 -12.31 2.74
N HIS A 76 10.09 -11.53 1.97
CA HIS A 76 9.99 -10.09 2.17
C HIS A 76 9.06 -9.69 3.33
N ASN A 77 8.17 -10.57 3.80
CA ASN A 77 7.26 -10.25 4.89
C ASN A 77 7.99 -9.87 6.19
N ASN A 78 9.12 -10.52 6.48
CA ASN A 78 9.92 -10.25 7.68
C ASN A 78 10.71 -8.93 7.61
N THR A 79 10.80 -8.31 6.43
CA THR A 79 11.55 -7.07 6.19
C THR A 79 10.66 -5.86 6.05
N ARG A 80 9.33 -6.02 6.18
CA ARG A 80 8.33 -4.97 6.00
C ARG A 80 7.84 -4.44 7.33
N LYS A 81 7.37 -3.20 7.31
CA LYS A 81 6.63 -2.58 8.42
C LYS A 81 5.17 -2.47 8.03
N TYR A 82 4.30 -2.47 9.02
CA TYR A 82 2.86 -2.44 8.77
C TYR A 82 2.23 -1.30 9.57
N PHE A 83 1.10 -0.78 9.07
CA PHE A 83 0.22 0.09 9.87
C PHE A 83 -0.68 -0.80 10.72
N ASP A 84 -0.03 -1.61 11.55
CA ASP A 84 -0.63 -2.54 12.51
C ASP A 84 -1.13 -1.81 13.76
N VAL A 85 -1.61 -2.56 14.75
CA VAL A 85 -2.17 -2.03 15.98
C VAL A 85 -1.17 -1.15 16.73
N GLU A 86 0.11 -1.54 16.81
CA GLU A 86 1.14 -0.81 17.55
C GLU A 86 1.56 0.45 16.80
N ASN A 87 1.90 0.33 15.51
CA ASN A 87 2.30 1.48 14.71
C ASN A 87 1.18 2.53 14.55
N ARG A 88 -0.07 2.11 14.49
CA ARG A 88 -1.23 3.02 14.53
C ARG A 88 -1.34 3.78 15.85
N LYS A 89 -0.99 3.14 16.95
CA LYS A 89 -1.00 3.74 18.28
C LYS A 89 0.13 4.75 18.45
N ASP A 90 1.31 4.43 17.90
CA ASP A 90 2.51 5.23 18.07
C ASP A 90 2.60 6.38 17.06
N PHE A 91 2.08 6.22 15.84
CA PHE A 91 2.19 7.19 14.75
C PHE A 91 0.82 7.69 14.27
N PRO A 92 0.49 8.99 14.48
CA PRO A 92 -0.79 9.56 14.08
C PRO A 92 -1.14 9.37 12.59
N VAL A 93 -0.16 9.43 11.70
CA VAL A 93 -0.38 9.24 10.26
C VAL A 93 -0.76 7.80 9.93
N CYS A 94 -0.18 6.80 10.61
CA CYS A 94 -0.58 5.39 10.45
C CYS A 94 -2.03 5.20 10.86
N GLU A 95 -2.44 5.80 11.98
CA GLU A 95 -3.82 5.79 12.45
C GLU A 95 -4.77 6.45 11.45
N ALA A 96 -4.44 7.66 10.97
CA ALA A 96 -5.29 8.41 10.05
C ALA A 96 -5.52 7.66 8.73
N VAL A 97 -4.46 7.11 8.14
CA VAL A 97 -4.57 6.32 6.90
C VAL A 97 -5.35 5.03 7.13
N ALA A 98 -5.10 4.31 8.23
CA ALA A 98 -5.82 3.09 8.54
C ALA A 98 -7.32 3.36 8.77
N GLN A 99 -7.67 4.41 9.53
CA GLN A 99 -9.07 4.83 9.74
C GLN A 99 -9.74 5.21 8.41
N ALA A 100 -9.04 5.92 7.52
CA ALA A 100 -9.59 6.28 6.22
C ALA A 100 -9.95 5.04 5.37
N PHE A 101 -9.06 4.02 5.33
CA PHE A 101 -9.30 2.78 4.58
C PHE A 101 -10.22 1.79 5.29
N GLN A 102 -10.52 1.99 6.57
CA GLN A 102 -11.56 1.25 7.31
C GLN A 102 -12.95 1.90 7.16
N ASP A 103 -13.00 3.19 6.82
CA ASP A 103 -14.25 3.96 6.77
C ASP A 103 -15.17 3.49 5.64
N LYS A 104 -16.46 3.35 5.95
CA LYS A 104 -17.48 2.90 5.01
C LYS A 104 -17.63 3.80 3.79
N ARG A 105 -17.38 5.10 3.92
CA ARG A 105 -17.41 6.06 2.81
C ARG A 105 -16.41 5.68 1.73
N LEU A 106 -15.18 5.33 2.14
CA LEU A 106 -14.13 4.93 1.21
C LEU A 106 -14.30 3.48 0.73
N THR A 107 -14.56 2.53 1.63
CA THR A 107 -14.71 1.11 1.26
C THR A 107 -15.88 0.89 0.30
N SER A 108 -17.01 1.59 0.48
CA SER A 108 -18.14 1.54 -0.46
C SER A 108 -17.76 2.10 -1.84
N HIS A 109 -16.93 3.16 -1.88
CA HIS A 109 -16.46 3.74 -3.14
C HIS A 109 -15.50 2.79 -3.88
N ILE A 110 -14.58 2.14 -3.14
CA ILE A 110 -13.69 1.09 -3.66
C ILE A 110 -14.50 -0.06 -4.27
N VAL A 111 -15.48 -0.59 -3.53
CA VAL A 111 -16.36 -1.68 -4.02
C VAL A 111 -17.06 -1.29 -5.32
N LYS A 112 -17.65 -0.08 -5.37
CA LYS A 112 -18.37 0.42 -6.53
C LYS A 112 -17.48 0.59 -7.76
N MET A 113 -16.27 1.16 -7.58
CA MET A 113 -15.39 1.50 -8.69
C MET A 113 -14.65 0.28 -9.23
N PHE A 114 -14.13 -0.57 -8.36
CA PHE A 114 -13.23 -1.66 -8.75
C PHE A 114 -13.94 -3.02 -8.87
N GLY A 115 -15.24 -3.11 -8.51
CA GLY A 115 -16.02 -4.35 -8.64
C GLY A 115 -15.57 -5.48 -7.70
N THR A 116 -14.95 -5.14 -6.57
CA THR A 116 -14.52 -6.10 -5.54
C THR A 116 -15.56 -6.24 -4.43
N ASN A 117 -15.47 -7.30 -3.63
CA ASN A 117 -16.28 -7.46 -2.41
C ASN A 117 -15.37 -7.39 -1.18
N LEU A 118 -15.53 -6.35 -0.37
CA LEU A 118 -14.72 -6.14 0.84
C LEU A 118 -15.40 -6.64 2.12
N LYS A 119 -16.68 -7.02 2.08
CA LYS A 119 -17.43 -7.44 3.27
C LYS A 119 -16.78 -8.65 3.95
N GLY A 120 -16.52 -8.53 5.26
CA GLY A 120 -15.90 -9.58 6.05
C GLY A 120 -14.38 -9.69 5.89
N THR A 121 -13.76 -8.81 5.10
CA THR A 121 -12.30 -8.76 4.92
C THR A 121 -11.64 -7.87 5.97
N TYR A 122 -10.30 -7.92 6.02
CA TYR A 122 -9.49 -7.17 6.97
C TYR A 122 -8.48 -6.30 6.23
N LEU A 123 -8.26 -5.09 6.74
CA LEU A 123 -7.33 -4.14 6.18
C LEU A 123 -5.88 -4.48 6.57
N ARG A 124 -5.00 -4.56 5.58
CA ARG A 124 -3.55 -4.70 5.73
C ARG A 124 -2.86 -3.59 4.97
N ILE A 125 -2.08 -2.78 5.65
CA ILE A 125 -1.29 -1.69 5.06
C ILE A 125 0.18 -1.99 5.34
N GLU A 126 0.93 -2.23 4.29
CA GLU A 126 2.35 -2.51 4.32
C GLU A 126 3.14 -1.28 3.88
N PHE A 127 4.06 -0.82 4.73
CA PHE A 127 5.07 0.18 4.38
C PHE A 127 6.28 -0.54 3.81
N ALA A 128 6.43 -0.46 2.51
CA ALA A 128 7.46 -1.14 1.77
C ALA A 128 8.62 -0.19 1.46
N GLN A 129 9.83 -0.60 1.84
CA GLN A 129 11.08 0.09 1.54
C GLN A 129 11.98 -0.87 0.78
N ASP A 130 12.20 -0.60 -0.50
CA ASP A 130 13.05 -1.42 -1.35
C ASP A 130 14.37 -0.69 -1.62
N ILE A 131 15.48 -1.42 -1.50
CA ILE A 131 16.83 -0.91 -1.71
C ILE A 131 17.48 -1.61 -2.90
N ASP A 132 18.66 -1.15 -3.31
CA ASP A 132 19.40 -1.76 -4.42
C ASP A 132 19.59 -3.26 -4.23
N GLY A 133 19.39 -4.02 -5.29
CA GLY A 133 19.38 -5.48 -5.23
C GLY A 133 18.00 -6.12 -4.99
N PHE A 134 16.97 -5.36 -4.61
CA PHE A 134 15.60 -5.88 -4.47
C PHE A 134 15.05 -6.39 -5.81
N TRP A 135 14.37 -7.49 -5.76
CA TRP A 135 13.56 -8.04 -6.85
C TRP A 135 12.45 -8.95 -6.31
N LEU A 136 11.39 -9.14 -7.09
CA LEU A 136 10.26 -9.97 -6.72
C LEU A 136 9.78 -10.74 -7.95
N GLU A 137 9.74 -12.05 -7.85
CA GLU A 137 9.31 -12.93 -8.93
C GLU A 137 7.86 -12.67 -9.38
N PRO A 138 7.51 -12.97 -10.65
CA PRO A 138 6.13 -12.88 -11.12
C PRO A 138 5.20 -13.79 -10.33
N HIS A 139 4.20 -13.20 -9.67
CA HIS A 139 3.20 -13.90 -8.86
C HIS A 139 1.82 -13.26 -9.00
N THR A 140 0.80 -13.99 -8.55
CA THR A 140 -0.54 -13.44 -8.34
C THR A 140 -0.80 -13.29 -6.85
N ASP A 141 -1.74 -12.42 -6.50
CA ASP A 141 -2.24 -12.24 -5.13
C ASP A 141 -3.48 -13.10 -4.83
N LEU A 142 -3.80 -14.03 -5.73
CA LEU A 142 -5.00 -14.85 -5.68
C LEU A 142 -5.09 -15.67 -4.38
N GLY A 143 -6.32 -15.84 -3.90
CA GLY A 143 -6.68 -16.70 -2.77
C GLY A 143 -7.08 -15.91 -1.53
N VAL A 144 -6.13 -15.21 -0.92
CA VAL A 144 -6.37 -14.53 0.36
C VAL A 144 -6.48 -13.00 0.26
N LYS A 145 -6.09 -12.40 -0.88
CA LYS A 145 -6.27 -10.97 -1.14
C LYS A 145 -7.42 -10.75 -2.10
N VAL A 146 -8.31 -9.82 -1.80
CA VAL A 146 -9.47 -9.46 -2.64
C VAL A 146 -9.31 -8.06 -3.29
N PHE A 147 -8.28 -7.32 -2.90
CA PHE A 147 -7.94 -6.02 -3.45
C PHE A 147 -6.46 -5.73 -3.21
N THR A 148 -5.77 -5.19 -4.22
CA THR A 148 -4.38 -4.77 -4.13
C THR A 148 -4.21 -3.38 -4.72
N LEU A 149 -3.62 -2.49 -3.93
CA LEU A 149 -3.23 -1.14 -4.29
C LEU A 149 -1.75 -0.94 -3.94
N LEU A 150 -0.99 -0.44 -4.90
CA LEU A 150 0.43 -0.13 -4.79
C LEU A 150 0.59 1.39 -4.95
N LEU A 151 0.71 2.12 -3.84
CA LEU A 151 0.87 3.58 -3.82
C LEU A 151 2.37 3.92 -3.74
N TYR A 152 2.88 4.62 -4.74
CA TYR A 152 4.28 5.04 -4.82
C TYR A 152 4.49 6.37 -4.10
N LEU A 153 5.49 6.43 -3.21
CA LEU A 153 5.70 7.60 -2.35
C LEU A 153 7.03 8.31 -2.60
N SER A 154 8.07 7.59 -3.06
CA SER A 154 9.40 8.18 -3.26
C SER A 154 9.38 9.37 -4.20
N LYS A 155 10.03 10.46 -3.79
CA LYS A 155 10.12 11.72 -4.54
C LYS A 155 11.40 11.82 -5.39
N ASP A 156 12.32 10.84 -5.32
CA ASP A 156 13.56 10.85 -6.10
C ASP A 156 13.26 10.69 -7.60
N PRO A 157 13.67 11.62 -8.47
CA PRO A 157 13.44 11.54 -9.91
C PRO A 157 14.09 10.32 -10.58
N SER A 158 15.13 9.73 -9.97
CA SER A 158 15.75 8.51 -10.48
C SER A 158 14.84 7.27 -10.37
N HIS A 159 13.75 7.35 -9.61
CA HIS A 159 12.78 6.26 -9.42
C HIS A 159 11.71 6.16 -10.52
N LYS A 160 11.72 7.04 -11.54
CA LYS A 160 10.70 7.07 -12.62
C LYS A 160 10.45 5.71 -13.29
N ASP A 161 11.46 4.84 -13.32
CA ASP A 161 11.40 3.50 -13.92
C ASP A 161 11.23 2.36 -12.90
N LEU A 162 10.87 2.69 -11.64
CA LEU A 162 10.73 1.74 -10.54
C LEU A 162 9.26 1.35 -10.26
N GLY A 163 8.39 1.43 -11.26
CA GLY A 163 7.03 0.91 -11.16
C GLY A 163 6.96 -0.62 -11.01
N THR A 164 5.78 -1.13 -10.77
CA THR A 164 5.51 -2.57 -10.69
C THR A 164 5.54 -3.18 -12.08
N ASP A 165 6.28 -4.27 -12.25
CA ASP A 165 6.30 -5.02 -13.50
C ASP A 165 5.04 -5.85 -13.64
N ILE A 166 4.50 -5.90 -14.87
CA ILE A 166 3.24 -6.52 -15.22
C ILE A 166 3.53 -7.60 -16.27
N TYR A 167 2.97 -8.79 -16.05
CA TYR A 167 3.24 -9.97 -16.87
C TYR A 167 1.94 -10.55 -17.44
N ASP A 168 2.06 -11.32 -18.53
CA ASP A 168 0.96 -12.14 -19.05
C ASP A 168 0.77 -13.43 -18.26
N GLY A 169 -0.17 -14.28 -18.72
CA GLY A 169 -0.45 -15.56 -18.10
C GLY A 169 0.70 -16.56 -18.12
N ASP A 170 1.65 -16.39 -19.04
CA ASP A 170 2.87 -17.20 -19.16
C ASP A 170 4.06 -16.61 -18.39
N LYS A 171 3.80 -15.58 -17.58
CA LYS A 171 4.80 -14.81 -16.81
C LYS A 171 5.84 -14.11 -17.68
N LYS A 172 5.51 -13.79 -18.92
CA LYS A 172 6.34 -12.98 -19.78
C LYS A 172 6.09 -11.50 -19.44
N HIS A 173 7.18 -10.74 -19.23
CA HIS A 173 7.10 -9.32 -18.99
C HIS A 173 6.46 -8.59 -20.18
N LEU A 174 5.46 -7.77 -19.90
CA LEU A 174 4.74 -6.98 -20.90
C LEU A 174 5.01 -5.49 -20.77
N CYS A 175 4.86 -4.97 -19.59
CA CYS A 175 5.02 -3.54 -19.33
C CYS A 175 5.28 -3.28 -17.84
N ARG A 176 5.38 -2.03 -17.51
CA ARG A 176 5.56 -1.54 -16.14
C ARG A 176 4.55 -0.45 -15.85
N SER A 177 3.98 -0.45 -14.63
CA SER A 177 3.16 0.66 -14.19
C SER A 177 3.98 1.95 -14.11
N ALA A 178 3.38 3.09 -14.41
CA ALA A 178 4.05 4.37 -14.25
C ALA A 178 4.38 4.61 -12.76
N PHE A 179 5.63 4.94 -12.47
CA PHE A 179 6.05 5.38 -11.14
C PHE A 179 6.04 6.91 -11.09
N ALA A 180 5.24 7.45 -10.20
CA ALA A 180 5.29 8.87 -9.85
C ALA A 180 4.94 9.05 -8.38
N PRO A 181 5.49 10.07 -7.69
CA PRO A 181 5.13 10.35 -6.31
C PRO A 181 3.62 10.52 -6.16
N ASN A 182 3.04 9.86 -5.15
CA ASN A 182 1.61 9.92 -4.85
C ASN A 182 0.69 9.40 -5.97
N ALA A 183 1.22 8.53 -6.84
CA ALA A 183 0.46 7.77 -7.83
C ALA A 183 0.28 6.32 -7.38
N ALA A 184 -0.78 5.66 -7.83
CA ALA A 184 -1.04 4.28 -7.47
C ALA A 184 -1.37 3.40 -8.68
N PHE A 185 -1.03 2.12 -8.55
CA PHE A 185 -1.46 1.03 -9.41
C PHE A 185 -2.40 0.12 -8.62
N VAL A 186 -3.57 -0.17 -9.19
CA VAL A 186 -4.65 -0.93 -8.53
C VAL A 186 -5.11 -2.06 -9.41
N PHE A 187 -5.37 -3.21 -8.81
CA PHE A 187 -6.05 -4.34 -9.45
C PHE A 187 -6.84 -5.18 -8.44
N VAL A 188 -7.83 -5.91 -8.96
CA VAL A 188 -8.53 -6.94 -8.19
C VAL A 188 -7.85 -8.27 -8.48
N PRO A 189 -7.28 -8.96 -7.46
CA PRO A 189 -6.55 -10.20 -7.65
C PRO A 189 -7.37 -11.28 -8.35
N SER A 190 -6.76 -11.92 -9.35
CA SER A 190 -7.33 -13.04 -10.10
C SER A 190 -6.20 -13.99 -10.55
N ASN A 191 -6.54 -15.05 -11.26
CA ASN A 191 -5.58 -16.06 -11.72
C ASN A 191 -4.61 -15.58 -12.80
N ASN A 192 -4.84 -14.39 -13.38
CA ASN A 192 -4.01 -13.80 -14.43
C ASN A 192 -3.34 -12.47 -14.03
N THR A 193 -3.53 -12.00 -12.81
CA THR A 193 -2.97 -10.70 -12.34
C THR A 193 -1.50 -10.83 -11.95
N TYR A 194 -0.67 -11.37 -12.85
CA TYR A 194 0.75 -11.53 -12.60
C TYR A 194 1.47 -10.19 -12.55
N HIS A 195 2.14 -9.95 -11.44
CA HIS A 195 2.95 -8.78 -11.19
C HIS A 195 4.20 -9.13 -10.39
N GLY A 196 5.17 -8.23 -10.37
CA GLY A 196 6.45 -8.44 -9.69
C GLY A 196 7.36 -7.23 -9.78
N PHE A 197 8.64 -7.45 -9.63
CA PHE A 197 9.66 -6.42 -9.77
C PHE A 197 10.96 -7.07 -10.29
N GLU A 198 11.28 -6.85 -11.55
CA GLU A 198 12.55 -7.31 -12.12
C GLU A 198 13.72 -6.58 -11.46
N LYS A 199 14.81 -7.31 -11.26
CA LYS A 199 16.01 -6.75 -10.65
C LYS A 199 16.56 -5.61 -11.49
N ARG A 200 16.70 -4.42 -10.89
CA ARG A 200 17.27 -3.22 -11.49
C ARG A 200 17.81 -2.28 -10.41
N PRO A 201 18.73 -1.38 -10.74
CA PRO A 201 19.30 -0.47 -9.76
C PRO A 201 18.24 0.39 -9.07
N ILE A 202 18.31 0.48 -7.76
CA ILE A 202 17.51 1.37 -6.92
C ILE A 202 18.48 2.32 -6.21
N LYS A 203 18.44 3.59 -6.58
CA LYS A 203 19.23 4.62 -5.89
C LYS A 203 18.50 5.05 -4.61
N GLY A 204 19.15 4.91 -3.46
CA GLY A 204 18.52 5.21 -2.17
C GLY A 204 17.45 4.18 -1.80
N VAL A 205 16.27 4.66 -1.38
CA VAL A 205 15.16 3.82 -0.92
C VAL A 205 13.90 4.10 -1.74
N ARG A 206 13.40 3.08 -2.41
CA ARG A 206 12.09 3.10 -3.07
C ARG A 206 11.01 2.84 -2.02
N THR A 207 10.22 3.86 -1.69
CA THR A 207 9.17 3.76 -0.68
C THR A 207 7.79 3.68 -1.32
N SER A 208 6.96 2.75 -0.84
CA SER A 208 5.56 2.63 -1.25
C SER A 208 4.68 2.12 -0.10
N LEU A 209 3.38 2.38 -0.18
CA LEU A 209 2.38 1.68 0.62
C LEU A 209 1.70 0.62 -0.24
N ILE A 210 1.60 -0.60 0.28
CA ILE A 210 0.82 -1.67 -0.32
C ILE A 210 -0.41 -1.89 0.55
N ILE A 211 -1.57 -1.54 0.01
CA ILE A 211 -2.84 -1.63 0.73
C ILE A 211 -3.62 -2.81 0.18
N ASN A 212 -3.90 -3.77 1.03
CA ASN A 212 -4.67 -4.96 0.72
C ASN A 212 -5.90 -5.07 1.62
N TYR A 213 -6.99 -5.58 1.06
CA TYR A 213 -8.02 -6.20 1.86
C TYR A 213 -7.87 -7.70 1.72
N VAL A 214 -7.80 -8.38 2.88
CA VAL A 214 -7.52 -9.82 2.97
C VAL A 214 -8.66 -10.58 3.62
N THR A 215 -8.85 -11.84 3.24
CA THR A 215 -9.87 -12.70 3.85
C THR A 215 -9.48 -13.09 5.29
N ASN A 216 -10.40 -13.71 6.01
CA ASN A 216 -10.15 -14.25 7.35
C ASN A 216 -9.11 -15.39 7.37
N GLU A 217 -8.74 -15.94 6.21
CA GLU A 217 -7.68 -16.94 6.06
C GLU A 217 -6.26 -16.36 6.14
N TRP A 218 -6.13 -15.02 6.19
CA TRP A 218 -4.82 -14.37 6.37
C TRP A 218 -4.25 -14.72 7.74
N ARG A 219 -3.16 -15.50 7.77
CA ARG A 219 -2.61 -16.08 9.01
C ARG A 219 -1.84 -15.07 9.88
N ALA A 220 -1.14 -14.12 9.27
CA ALA A 220 -0.32 -13.12 9.97
C ALA A 220 -1.20 -11.96 10.49
N ARG A 221 -2.02 -12.26 11.49
CA ARG A 221 -2.99 -11.31 12.07
C ARG A 221 -2.34 -10.06 12.65
N GLU A 222 -1.11 -10.16 13.12
CA GLU A 222 -0.27 -9.06 13.63
C GLU A 222 0.03 -7.98 12.60
N GLN A 223 -0.10 -8.29 11.29
CA GLN A 223 0.09 -7.33 10.21
C GLN A 223 -1.15 -6.49 9.90
N LEU A 224 -2.29 -6.84 10.50
CA LEU A 224 -3.57 -6.18 10.19
C LEU A 224 -3.73 -4.89 10.98
N SER A 225 -4.29 -3.89 10.32
CA SER A 225 -4.58 -2.62 10.97
C SER A 225 -5.67 -2.75 12.03
N PHE A 226 -6.69 -3.57 11.75
CA PHE A 226 -7.82 -3.82 12.65
C PHE A 226 -8.12 -5.32 12.70
N PRO A 227 -7.32 -6.14 13.43
CA PRO A 227 -7.44 -7.60 13.41
C PRO A 227 -8.78 -8.12 13.94
N GLU A 228 -9.47 -7.35 14.81
CA GLU A 228 -10.75 -7.74 15.41
C GLU A 228 -11.97 -7.10 14.71
N THR A 229 -11.76 -6.23 13.72
CA THR A 229 -12.85 -5.46 13.11
C THR A 229 -12.83 -5.62 11.60
N PRO A 230 -13.59 -6.58 11.04
CA PRO A 230 -13.70 -6.73 9.59
C PRO A 230 -14.45 -5.57 8.94
N ILE A 231 -14.27 -5.39 7.65
CA ILE A 231 -15.04 -4.47 6.81
C ILE A 231 -16.52 -4.91 6.77
N THR A 232 -17.44 -3.96 6.93
CA THR A 232 -18.91 -4.18 7.03
C THR A 232 -19.68 -3.81 5.77
#